data_ddbf40f41911df324d8e555a23e02a0e
#
_entry.id   ddbf40f41911df324d8e555a23e02a0e
#
_cell.length_a   1.000
_cell.length_b   1.000
_cell.length_c   1.000
_cell.angle_alpha   90.00
_cell.angle_beta   90.00
_cell.angle_gamma   90.00
#
_symmetry.space_group_name_H-M   'P 1'
#
loop_
_entity.id
_entity.type
_entity.pdbx_description
1 polymer ?
#
loop_
_entity_poly.entity_id
_entity_poly.type
_entity_poly.pdbx_seq_one_letter_code
_entity_poly.pdbx_strand_id
1 'polypeptide(L)'
;MPLSEPQKEVILSEKRFRVLLSGRRFGKTFVALNELAKFGRFPNKKIFYISPSYRQSREIMWKPLKEKMLEHRWVAKINETQLTLSLRNGTTISLKGSENEQSLRGSGLSFVCFDEIQDIKPEAWYEVIRPTLSDKYTMGSALFCGTPKGYGNWSYELYSKQDPEWESFKFTTIEGGQVTQDEIDQAKNDLDERTFQQEYLATFVNYAGVIYYNFDRNKHIIDTYEQKEIVLHIGMDFNYSPMACCVAQVINNNLIVFDEIQIYNANTNDMIDEIKARYGVRNIVIYPDPAARQRKTSAGGFTDLSLLRNAGFNVKVKATHPPVRDRINAVNSKLKNANGVSSLFITKSCKNLIKSLERQIYKEGTHIPDKDSGFDHMADAVGYMIEYLFPLRRDFKPSEPTRWS
;
A
#
# COMPACT_ATOMS: atom_id res chain seq x y z
N MET A 1 1.62 5.76 -26.83
CA MET A 1 0.20 5.86 -26.41
C MET A 1 -0.16 7.33 -26.37
N PRO A 2 -1.29 7.79 -26.92
CA PRO A 2 -1.72 9.18 -26.77
C PRO A 2 -2.14 9.45 -25.32
N LEU A 3 -2.05 10.70 -24.90
CA LEU A 3 -2.58 11.17 -23.62
C LEU A 3 -4.12 11.16 -23.65
N SER A 4 -4.76 10.72 -22.55
CA SER A 4 -6.20 10.91 -22.35
C SER A 4 -6.53 12.40 -22.14
N GLU A 5 -7.79 12.80 -22.30
CA GLU A 5 -8.17 14.20 -22.09
C GLU A 5 -7.85 14.70 -20.68
N PRO A 6 -8.14 13.95 -19.58
CA PRO A 6 -7.72 14.34 -18.25
C PRO A 6 -6.20 14.51 -18.08
N GLN A 7 -5.40 13.65 -18.73
CA GLN A 7 -3.94 13.77 -18.69
C GLN A 7 -3.46 15.02 -19.45
N LYS A 8 -4.11 15.37 -20.58
CA LYS A 8 -3.82 16.60 -21.33
C LYS A 8 -4.15 17.86 -20.51
N GLU A 9 -5.26 17.85 -19.80
CA GLU A 9 -5.67 18.96 -18.93
C GLU A 9 -4.56 19.31 -17.93
N VAL A 10 -3.97 18.33 -17.26
CA VAL A 10 -2.84 18.53 -16.34
C VAL A 10 -1.61 19.11 -17.04
N ILE A 11 -1.26 18.59 -18.23
CA ILE A 11 -0.06 19.00 -18.98
C ILE A 11 -0.21 20.39 -19.59
N LEU A 12 -1.42 20.76 -20.00
CA LEU A 12 -1.71 22.05 -20.62
C LEU A 12 -1.87 23.18 -19.60
N SER A 13 -2.09 22.87 -18.33
CA SER A 13 -2.15 23.89 -17.30
C SER A 13 -0.87 24.71 -17.23
N GLU A 14 -1.03 26.04 -17.18
CA GLU A 14 0.07 27.00 -17.09
C GLU A 14 0.40 27.40 -15.64
N LYS A 15 -0.31 26.81 -14.66
CA LYS A 15 -0.06 27.10 -13.25
C LYS A 15 1.31 26.64 -12.82
N ARG A 16 1.92 27.44 -11.98
CA ARG A 16 3.28 27.21 -11.48
C ARG A 16 3.38 25.95 -10.64
N PHE A 17 2.37 25.69 -9.82
CA PHE A 17 2.29 24.51 -8.95
C PHE A 17 1.02 23.74 -9.25
N ARG A 18 1.19 22.47 -9.61
CA ARG A 18 0.08 21.60 -10.01
C ARG A 18 0.06 20.36 -9.14
N VAL A 19 -1.11 19.98 -8.67
CA VAL A 19 -1.33 18.78 -7.83
C VAL A 19 -2.24 17.83 -8.58
N LEU A 20 -1.73 16.66 -8.94
CA LEU A 20 -2.48 15.58 -9.58
C LEU A 20 -2.69 14.44 -8.59
N LEU A 21 -3.85 14.34 -8.02
CA LEU A 21 -4.26 13.19 -7.22
C LEU A 21 -5.22 12.33 -8.03
N SER A 22 -4.86 11.08 -8.23
CA SER A 22 -5.70 10.20 -9.04
C SER A 22 -5.66 8.76 -8.56
N GLY A 23 -6.63 7.98 -9.02
CA GLY A 23 -6.66 6.55 -8.77
C GLY A 23 -5.44 5.84 -9.34
N ARG A 24 -5.20 4.62 -8.89
CA ARG A 24 -4.15 3.76 -9.44
C ARG A 24 -4.38 3.52 -10.93
N ARG A 25 -3.29 3.37 -11.69
CA ARG A 25 -3.35 3.13 -13.15
C ARG A 25 -3.99 4.25 -13.98
N PHE A 26 -4.23 5.42 -13.41
CA PHE A 26 -4.58 6.62 -14.18
C PHE A 26 -3.51 7.00 -15.21
N GLY A 27 -2.25 6.69 -14.94
CA GLY A 27 -1.10 7.07 -15.77
C GLY A 27 -0.34 8.29 -15.25
N LYS A 28 -0.32 8.52 -13.91
CA LYS A 28 0.47 9.59 -13.26
C LYS A 28 1.92 9.61 -13.74
N THR A 29 2.57 8.46 -13.77
CA THR A 29 3.96 8.31 -14.23
C THR A 29 4.12 8.71 -15.70
N PHE A 30 3.10 8.45 -16.54
CA PHE A 30 3.11 8.87 -17.94
C PHE A 30 2.96 10.39 -18.09
N VAL A 31 2.11 11.02 -17.26
CA VAL A 31 2.02 12.49 -17.16
C VAL A 31 3.36 13.06 -16.73
N ALA A 32 3.97 12.52 -15.66
CA ALA A 32 5.29 12.94 -15.17
C ALA A 32 6.37 12.85 -16.25
N LEU A 33 6.43 11.73 -16.98
CA LEU A 33 7.38 11.54 -18.09
C LEU A 33 7.22 12.60 -19.19
N ASN A 34 5.98 12.93 -19.56
CA ASN A 34 5.71 13.95 -20.58
C ASN A 34 6.05 15.35 -20.09
N GLU A 35 5.82 15.67 -18.80
CA GLU A 35 6.25 16.93 -18.20
C GLU A 35 7.79 17.04 -18.16
N LEU A 36 8.51 16.00 -17.77
CA LEU A 36 9.97 15.97 -17.82
C LEU A 36 10.48 16.23 -19.25
N ALA A 37 9.84 15.66 -20.27
CA ALA A 37 10.17 15.90 -21.67
C ALA A 37 9.82 17.35 -22.10
N LYS A 38 8.65 17.84 -21.71
CA LYS A 38 8.22 19.21 -21.99
C LYS A 38 9.24 20.24 -21.50
N PHE A 39 9.67 20.11 -20.25
CA PHE A 39 10.69 21.01 -19.67
C PHE A 39 12.10 20.73 -20.23
N GLY A 40 12.42 19.50 -20.58
CA GLY A 40 13.69 19.10 -21.19
C GLY A 40 13.96 19.76 -22.57
N ARG A 41 12.92 20.22 -23.26
CA ARG A 41 13.05 20.95 -24.54
C ARG A 41 13.71 22.33 -24.39
N PHE A 42 13.58 22.96 -23.23
CA PHE A 42 14.15 24.28 -23.00
C PHE A 42 15.63 24.17 -22.61
N PRO A 43 16.49 25.08 -23.11
CA PRO A 43 17.93 24.99 -22.85
C PRO A 43 18.29 25.39 -21.41
N ASN A 44 19.39 24.81 -20.92
CA ASN A 44 20.03 25.16 -19.65
C ASN A 44 19.09 25.03 -18.44
N LYS A 45 18.16 24.05 -18.44
CA LYS A 45 17.26 23.77 -17.32
C LYS A 45 17.85 22.69 -16.42
N LYS A 46 17.54 22.80 -15.13
CA LYS A 46 17.82 21.78 -14.12
C LYS A 46 16.49 21.20 -13.62
N ILE A 47 16.29 19.91 -13.82
CA ILE A 47 15.01 19.24 -13.63
C ILE A 47 15.21 18.06 -12.69
N PHE A 48 14.34 17.94 -11.68
CA PHE A 48 14.30 16.78 -10.80
C PHE A 48 12.99 16.00 -10.94
N TYR A 49 13.11 14.68 -10.88
CA TYR A 49 12.03 13.77 -10.56
C TYR A 49 12.33 13.14 -9.20
N ILE A 50 11.39 13.22 -8.27
CA ILE A 50 11.58 12.82 -6.87
C ILE A 50 10.49 11.82 -6.51
N SER A 51 10.88 10.64 -6.02
CA SER A 51 9.98 9.65 -5.42
C SER A 51 10.36 9.37 -3.96
N PRO A 52 9.58 8.60 -3.19
CA PRO A 52 9.89 8.29 -1.80
C PRO A 52 11.28 7.71 -1.58
N SER A 53 11.77 6.88 -2.52
CA SER A 53 13.13 6.35 -2.45
C SER A 53 13.86 6.41 -3.80
N TYR A 54 15.19 6.47 -3.74
CA TYR A 54 16.05 6.43 -4.92
C TYR A 54 15.85 5.16 -5.76
N ARG A 55 15.61 4.03 -5.07
CA ARG A 55 15.30 2.76 -5.71
C ARG A 55 14.01 2.83 -6.53
N GLN A 56 12.95 3.41 -5.96
CA GLN A 56 11.68 3.60 -6.68
C GLN A 56 11.83 4.52 -7.89
N SER A 57 12.54 5.64 -7.75
CA SER A 57 12.86 6.51 -8.88
C SER A 57 13.53 5.75 -10.03
N ARG A 58 14.50 4.88 -9.70
CA ARG A 58 15.19 4.05 -10.68
C ARG A 58 14.27 3.03 -11.35
N GLU A 59 13.50 2.29 -10.56
CA GLU A 59 12.65 1.22 -11.05
C GLU A 59 11.49 1.74 -11.92
N ILE A 60 10.92 2.89 -11.54
CA ILE A 60 9.70 3.44 -12.18
C ILE A 60 10.04 4.32 -13.39
N MET A 61 10.97 5.28 -13.23
CA MET A 61 11.14 6.36 -14.22
C MET A 61 12.41 6.25 -15.06
N TRP A 62 13.48 5.59 -14.59
CA TRP A 62 14.76 5.68 -15.26
C TRP A 62 14.75 5.12 -16.69
N LYS A 63 14.21 3.92 -16.87
CA LYS A 63 14.14 3.29 -18.20
C LYS A 63 13.23 4.07 -19.15
N PRO A 64 11.96 4.38 -18.79
CA PRO A 64 11.08 5.17 -19.66
C PRO A 64 11.65 6.54 -20.05
N LEU A 65 12.29 7.23 -19.10
CA LEU A 65 12.89 8.53 -19.36
C LEU A 65 14.05 8.43 -20.38
N LYS A 66 14.95 7.47 -20.21
CA LYS A 66 16.05 7.24 -21.16
C LYS A 66 15.52 6.95 -22.56
N GLU A 67 14.59 6.01 -22.67
CA GLU A 67 14.02 5.61 -23.95
C GLU A 67 13.39 6.82 -24.67
N LYS A 68 12.57 7.59 -23.96
CA LYS A 68 11.93 8.79 -24.53
C LYS A 68 12.95 9.85 -24.98
N MET A 69 13.96 10.13 -24.19
CA MET A 69 14.97 11.14 -24.52
C MET A 69 15.90 10.68 -25.66
N LEU A 70 16.22 9.40 -25.76
CA LEU A 70 16.99 8.80 -26.83
C LEU A 70 16.21 8.79 -28.14
N GLU A 71 14.93 8.44 -28.12
CA GLU A 71 14.03 8.49 -29.28
C GLU A 71 14.04 9.88 -29.94
N HIS A 72 14.00 10.92 -29.13
CA HIS A 72 14.09 12.31 -29.60
C HIS A 72 15.51 12.76 -29.97
N ARG A 73 16.53 11.92 -29.78
CA ARG A 73 17.96 12.23 -30.01
C ARG A 73 18.47 13.43 -29.17
N TRP A 74 17.86 13.68 -28.02
CA TRP A 74 18.23 14.82 -27.16
C TRP A 74 19.37 14.53 -26.20
N VAL A 75 19.73 13.28 -25.95
CA VAL A 75 20.74 12.88 -24.98
C VAL A 75 22.15 13.18 -25.47
N ALA A 76 22.95 13.87 -24.64
CA ALA A 76 24.39 14.06 -24.81
C ALA A 76 25.18 13.08 -23.93
N LYS A 77 24.77 12.87 -22.66
CA LYS A 77 25.47 11.99 -21.71
C LYS A 77 24.46 11.32 -20.76
N ILE A 78 24.74 10.08 -20.41
CA ILE A 78 23.99 9.28 -19.42
C ILE A 78 24.91 8.96 -18.25
N ASN A 79 24.46 9.23 -17.03
CA ASN A 79 25.11 8.80 -15.79
C ASN A 79 24.20 7.81 -15.07
N GLU A 80 24.50 6.52 -15.20
CA GLU A 80 23.70 5.43 -14.63
C GLU A 80 23.79 5.37 -13.10
N THR A 81 24.91 5.81 -12.52
CA THR A 81 25.10 5.80 -11.07
C THR A 81 24.31 6.91 -10.38
N GLN A 82 24.32 8.10 -10.98
CA GLN A 82 23.63 9.27 -10.44
C GLN A 82 22.20 9.43 -11.00
N LEU A 83 21.74 8.52 -11.87
CA LEU A 83 20.48 8.59 -12.58
C LEU A 83 20.24 9.98 -13.20
N THR A 84 21.23 10.47 -13.95
CA THR A 84 21.21 11.81 -14.54
C THR A 84 21.40 11.74 -16.05
N LEU A 85 20.52 12.40 -16.78
CA LEU A 85 20.65 12.64 -18.21
C LEU A 85 21.11 14.09 -18.43
N SER A 86 22.19 14.25 -19.21
CA SER A 86 22.59 15.56 -19.76
C SER A 86 22.11 15.64 -21.21
N LEU A 87 21.31 16.64 -21.52
CA LEU A 87 20.75 16.85 -22.85
C LEU A 87 21.68 17.75 -23.68
N ARG A 88 21.58 17.65 -25.01
CA ARG A 88 22.42 18.44 -25.94
C ARG A 88 22.22 19.95 -25.85
N ASN A 89 21.08 20.38 -25.32
CA ASN A 89 20.76 21.80 -25.11
C ASN A 89 21.24 22.35 -23.74
N GLY A 90 22.08 21.58 -23.02
CA GLY A 90 22.61 21.96 -21.70
C GLY A 90 21.67 21.65 -20.52
N THR A 91 20.48 21.13 -20.76
CA THR A 91 19.54 20.76 -19.71
C THR A 91 19.95 19.45 -19.04
N THR A 92 19.75 19.35 -17.74
CA THR A 92 19.96 18.13 -16.97
C THR A 92 18.68 17.66 -16.31
N ILE A 93 18.40 16.35 -16.39
CA ILE A 93 17.27 15.68 -15.72
C ILE A 93 17.85 14.64 -14.77
N SER A 94 17.59 14.78 -13.48
CA SER A 94 18.08 13.87 -12.45
C SER A 94 16.95 13.24 -11.67
N LEU A 95 17.04 11.93 -11.44
CA LEU A 95 16.11 11.20 -10.58
C LEU A 95 16.69 11.15 -9.16
N LYS A 96 15.84 11.37 -8.17
CA LYS A 96 16.20 11.48 -6.76
C LYS A 96 15.23 10.67 -5.88
N GLY A 97 15.71 10.25 -4.72
CA GLY A 97 14.87 9.76 -3.62
C GLY A 97 14.75 10.82 -2.54
N SER A 98 13.64 10.83 -1.83
CA SER A 98 13.38 11.75 -0.72
C SER A 98 13.72 11.17 0.66
N GLU A 99 14.25 9.93 0.73
CA GLU A 99 14.65 9.29 1.98
C GLU A 99 15.72 10.07 2.75
N ASN A 100 16.49 10.89 2.05
CA ASN A 100 17.43 11.85 2.62
C ASN A 100 17.19 13.21 1.96
N GLU A 101 16.29 14.00 2.53
CA GLU A 101 15.87 15.30 1.99
C GLU A 101 17.01 16.30 1.86
N GLN A 102 18.04 16.20 2.71
CA GLN A 102 19.21 17.08 2.63
C GLN A 102 20.01 16.86 1.35
N SER A 103 19.97 15.66 0.78
CA SER A 103 20.62 15.35 -0.51
C SER A 103 19.97 16.05 -1.72
N LEU A 104 18.76 16.59 -1.52
CA LEU A 104 18.03 17.33 -2.54
C LEU A 104 18.44 18.80 -2.61
N ARG A 105 19.19 19.32 -1.63
CA ARG A 105 19.70 20.69 -1.63
C ARG A 105 20.64 20.95 -2.81
N GLY A 106 20.57 22.11 -3.41
CA GLY A 106 21.45 22.47 -4.52
C GLY A 106 21.09 23.79 -5.20
N SER A 107 21.70 24.05 -6.33
CA SER A 107 21.43 25.23 -7.15
C SER A 107 20.02 25.21 -7.72
N GLY A 108 19.48 26.40 -8.05
CA GLY A 108 18.14 26.63 -8.52
C GLY A 108 17.58 25.60 -9.51
N LEU A 109 16.37 25.15 -9.29
CA LEU A 109 15.63 24.21 -10.13
C LEU A 109 14.65 24.95 -11.04
N SER A 110 14.54 24.48 -12.27
CA SER A 110 13.54 25.00 -13.21
C SER A 110 12.22 24.25 -13.15
N PHE A 111 12.29 22.95 -12.86
CA PHE A 111 11.10 22.11 -12.70
C PHE A 111 11.39 20.93 -11.77
N VAL A 112 10.39 20.56 -10.98
CA VAL A 112 10.41 19.34 -10.19
C VAL A 112 9.10 18.59 -10.34
N CYS A 113 9.19 17.27 -10.50
CA CYS A 113 8.06 16.38 -10.41
C CYS A 113 8.23 15.48 -9.18
N PHE A 114 7.29 15.57 -8.25
CA PHE A 114 7.15 14.63 -7.15
C PHE A 114 6.19 13.51 -7.55
N ASP A 115 6.60 12.27 -7.35
CA ASP A 115 5.74 11.09 -7.56
C ASP A 115 5.53 10.35 -6.24
N GLU A 116 4.32 9.79 -6.04
CA GLU A 116 3.85 9.20 -4.79
C GLU A 116 3.99 10.17 -3.60
N ILE A 117 3.52 11.42 -3.81
CA ILE A 117 3.68 12.55 -2.88
C ILE A 117 3.16 12.24 -1.47
N GLN A 118 2.14 11.40 -1.34
CA GLN A 118 1.56 11.00 -0.06
C GLN A 118 2.53 10.21 0.82
N ASP A 119 3.59 9.65 0.26
CA ASP A 119 4.61 8.86 0.94
C ASP A 119 5.95 9.63 1.11
N ILE A 120 6.00 10.88 0.66
CA ILE A 120 7.13 11.79 0.82
C ILE A 120 6.89 12.68 2.05
N LYS A 121 7.94 12.96 2.81
CA LYS A 121 7.85 13.86 3.95
C LYS A 121 7.67 15.31 3.50
N PRO A 122 6.81 16.11 4.16
CA PRO A 122 6.57 17.50 3.79
C PRO A 122 7.82 18.39 3.83
N GLU A 123 8.80 18.09 4.69
CA GLU A 123 10.06 18.82 4.83
C GLU A 123 10.85 18.83 3.50
N ALA A 124 10.78 17.75 2.72
CA ALA A 124 11.42 17.69 1.40
C ALA A 124 10.92 18.80 0.46
N TRP A 125 9.65 19.14 0.56
CA TRP A 125 9.08 20.26 -0.18
C TRP A 125 9.35 21.62 0.49
N TYR A 126 8.85 21.81 1.73
CA TYR A 126 8.83 23.12 2.34
C TYR A 126 10.21 23.66 2.67
N GLU A 127 11.11 22.81 3.16
CA GLU A 127 12.43 23.24 3.63
C GLU A 127 13.53 23.16 2.56
N VAL A 128 13.37 22.24 1.59
CA VAL A 128 14.45 21.95 0.66
C VAL A 128 14.12 22.39 -0.77
N ILE A 129 13.07 21.87 -1.37
CA ILE A 129 12.81 22.09 -2.80
C ILE A 129 12.15 23.43 -3.08
N ARG A 130 11.16 23.83 -2.28
CA ARG A 130 10.44 25.12 -2.51
C ARG A 130 11.39 26.33 -2.59
N PRO A 131 12.41 26.48 -1.74
CA PRO A 131 13.40 27.56 -1.87
C PRO A 131 14.20 27.50 -3.17
N THR A 132 14.54 26.33 -3.68
CA THR A 132 15.33 26.18 -4.93
C THR A 132 14.58 26.60 -6.19
N LEU A 133 13.25 26.67 -6.13
CA LEU A 133 12.38 27.15 -7.22
C LEU A 133 12.15 28.68 -7.19
N SER A 134 12.72 29.38 -6.23
CA SER A 134 12.52 30.83 -6.03
C SER A 134 13.66 31.69 -6.55
N ASP A 135 14.50 31.13 -7.44
CA ASP A 135 15.57 31.90 -8.09
C ASP A 135 14.99 33.04 -8.93
N LYS A 136 15.54 34.22 -8.76
CA LYS A 136 15.11 35.46 -9.45
C LYS A 136 15.09 35.36 -10.97
N TYR A 137 15.96 34.52 -11.52
CA TYR A 137 16.12 34.37 -12.98
C TYR A 137 15.42 33.14 -13.58
N THR A 138 14.97 32.21 -12.72
CA THR A 138 14.36 30.95 -13.16
C THR A 138 13.19 30.56 -12.26
N MET A 139 12.13 31.38 -12.24
CA MET A 139 10.94 30.99 -11.49
C MET A 139 10.53 29.56 -11.81
N GLY A 140 10.99 28.63 -10.98
CA GLY A 140 10.77 27.20 -11.19
C GLY A 140 9.35 26.80 -10.83
N SER A 141 8.89 25.68 -11.41
CA SER A 141 7.55 25.12 -11.22
C SER A 141 7.60 23.71 -10.67
N ALA A 142 6.47 23.23 -10.15
CA ALA A 142 6.37 21.87 -9.61
C ALA A 142 5.06 21.16 -10.03
N LEU A 143 5.17 19.85 -10.22
CA LEU A 143 4.05 18.92 -10.35
C LEU A 143 4.12 17.91 -9.21
N PHE A 144 3.03 17.73 -8.48
CA PHE A 144 2.89 16.75 -7.41
C PHE A 144 1.92 15.66 -7.88
N CYS A 145 2.40 14.44 -8.00
CA CYS A 145 1.59 13.29 -8.38
C CYS A 145 1.41 12.35 -7.20
N GLY A 146 0.21 11.83 -7.00
CA GLY A 146 -0.06 10.86 -5.94
C GLY A 146 -1.45 10.25 -5.98
N THR A 147 -1.69 9.38 -5.02
CA THR A 147 -3.01 8.82 -4.72
C THR A 147 -3.46 9.38 -3.37
N PRO A 148 -4.71 9.81 -3.19
CA PRO A 148 -5.19 10.31 -1.89
C PRO A 148 -4.93 9.32 -0.76
N LYS A 149 -4.53 9.80 0.43
CA LYS A 149 -4.20 8.95 1.59
C LYS A 149 -4.89 9.39 2.88
N GLY A 150 -6.04 10.00 2.77
CA GLY A 150 -6.80 10.54 3.90
C GLY A 150 -6.58 12.02 4.15
N TYR A 151 -7.49 12.63 4.91
CA TYR A 151 -7.51 14.08 5.16
C TYR A 151 -6.33 14.57 6.02
N GLY A 152 -5.75 13.72 6.86
CA GLY A 152 -4.58 14.06 7.68
C GLY A 152 -3.24 13.97 6.96
N ASN A 153 -3.22 13.61 5.67
CA ASN A 153 -2.01 13.58 4.88
C ASN A 153 -1.74 14.94 4.24
N TRP A 154 -0.50 15.41 4.25
CA TRP A 154 -0.12 16.70 3.68
C TRP A 154 -0.43 16.85 2.18
N SER A 155 -0.60 15.75 1.44
CA SER A 155 -1.08 15.80 0.06
C SER A 155 -2.49 16.40 -0.05
N TYR A 156 -3.32 16.29 1.00
CA TYR A 156 -4.61 16.96 1.07
C TYR A 156 -4.45 18.47 1.25
N GLU A 157 -3.48 18.91 2.05
CA GLU A 157 -3.17 20.33 2.24
C GLU A 157 -2.76 20.99 0.92
N LEU A 158 -1.93 20.31 0.13
CA LEU A 158 -1.54 20.77 -1.20
C LEU A 158 -2.74 20.82 -2.15
N TYR A 159 -3.56 19.75 -2.14
CA TYR A 159 -4.73 19.65 -3.01
C TYR A 159 -5.80 20.72 -2.71
N SER A 160 -6.03 21.02 -1.44
CA SER A 160 -7.04 21.97 -0.98
C SER A 160 -6.59 23.43 -1.00
N LYS A 161 -5.36 23.70 -1.44
CA LYS A 161 -4.77 25.03 -1.39
C LYS A 161 -5.47 26.00 -2.34
N GLN A 162 -5.92 27.13 -1.79
CA GLN A 162 -6.56 28.21 -2.54
C GLN A 162 -5.52 29.31 -2.81
N ASP A 163 -4.79 29.20 -3.91
CA ASP A 163 -3.72 30.12 -4.28
C ASP A 163 -3.69 30.28 -5.81
N PRO A 164 -3.59 31.49 -6.37
CA PRO A 164 -3.61 31.75 -7.83
C PRO A 164 -2.48 31.04 -8.60
N GLU A 165 -1.35 30.73 -7.96
CA GLU A 165 -0.25 30.00 -8.58
C GLU A 165 -0.49 28.48 -8.59
N TRP A 166 -1.53 27.98 -7.88
CA TRP A 166 -1.81 26.55 -7.72
C TRP A 166 -3.03 26.10 -8.51
N GLU A 167 -2.98 24.87 -8.98
CA GLU A 167 -4.11 24.16 -9.56
C GLU A 167 -4.09 22.69 -9.16
N SER A 168 -5.25 22.19 -8.78
CA SER A 168 -5.42 20.84 -8.28
C SER A 168 -6.36 20.04 -9.17
N PHE A 169 -5.94 18.85 -9.54
CA PHE A 169 -6.66 17.90 -10.39
C PHE A 169 -6.94 16.63 -9.59
N LYS A 170 -8.15 16.10 -9.77
CA LYS A 170 -8.53 14.82 -9.16
C LYS A 170 -9.30 13.98 -10.18
N PHE A 171 -8.76 12.78 -10.48
CA PHE A 171 -9.35 11.86 -11.45
C PHE A 171 -9.39 10.44 -10.91
N THR A 172 -10.41 9.71 -11.31
CA THR A 172 -10.55 8.28 -11.02
C THR A 172 -9.63 7.44 -11.91
N THR A 173 -9.49 6.17 -11.58
CA THR A 173 -8.74 5.20 -12.39
C THR A 173 -9.28 5.11 -13.83
N ILE A 174 -10.60 5.06 -13.99
CA ILE A 174 -11.24 4.86 -15.31
C ILE A 174 -11.00 6.04 -16.25
N GLU A 175 -10.96 7.26 -15.73
CA GLU A 175 -10.71 8.49 -16.52
C GLU A 175 -9.29 8.51 -17.12
N GLY A 176 -8.38 7.72 -16.61
CA GLY A 176 -7.04 7.54 -17.20
C GLY A 176 -7.05 6.79 -18.54
N GLY A 177 -8.12 6.05 -18.83
CA GLY A 177 -8.32 5.33 -20.07
C GLY A 177 -7.41 4.10 -20.27
N GLN A 178 -6.71 3.64 -19.21
CA GLN A 178 -5.79 2.50 -19.27
C GLN A 178 -6.34 1.23 -18.62
N VAL A 179 -7.48 1.31 -17.96
CA VAL A 179 -8.14 0.22 -17.23
C VAL A 179 -9.54 0.01 -17.78
N THR A 180 -9.92 -1.24 -17.99
CA THR A 180 -11.25 -1.59 -18.45
C THR A 180 -12.27 -1.54 -17.32
N GLN A 181 -13.57 -1.43 -17.66
CA GLN A 181 -14.64 -1.46 -16.68
C GLN A 181 -14.68 -2.80 -15.93
N ASP A 182 -14.42 -3.92 -16.61
CA ASP A 182 -14.38 -5.25 -16.01
C ASP A 182 -13.32 -5.35 -14.89
N GLU A 183 -12.16 -4.73 -15.09
CA GLU A 183 -11.11 -4.68 -14.07
C GLU A 183 -11.52 -3.83 -12.85
N ILE A 184 -12.25 -2.74 -13.07
CA ILE A 184 -12.83 -1.93 -11.99
C ILE A 184 -13.86 -2.76 -11.20
N ASP A 185 -14.70 -3.51 -11.89
CA ASP A 185 -15.73 -4.34 -11.27
C ASP A 185 -15.13 -5.51 -10.49
N GLN A 186 -14.04 -6.11 -10.99
CA GLN A 186 -13.26 -7.09 -10.21
C GLN A 186 -12.66 -6.47 -8.96
N ALA A 187 -12.07 -5.28 -9.06
CA ALA A 187 -11.50 -4.58 -7.91
C ALA A 187 -12.56 -4.29 -6.83
N LYS A 188 -13.80 -3.97 -7.21
CA LYS A 188 -14.90 -3.81 -6.26
C LYS A 188 -15.24 -5.11 -5.51
N ASN A 189 -15.06 -6.26 -6.16
CA ASN A 189 -15.29 -7.55 -5.50
C ASN A 189 -14.17 -7.91 -4.51
N ASP A 190 -12.94 -7.50 -4.82
CA ASP A 190 -11.75 -7.89 -4.06
C ASP A 190 -11.44 -6.94 -2.89
N LEU A 191 -11.84 -5.66 -3.00
CA LEU A 191 -11.48 -4.62 -2.04
C LEU A 191 -12.64 -4.25 -1.11
N ASP A 192 -12.32 -3.79 0.11
CA ASP A 192 -13.28 -3.07 0.94
C ASP A 192 -13.62 -1.70 0.33
N GLU A 193 -14.76 -1.15 0.75
CA GLU A 193 -15.30 0.08 0.19
C GLU A 193 -14.33 1.27 0.31
N ARG A 194 -13.69 1.46 1.48
CA ARG A 194 -12.76 2.60 1.70
C ARG A 194 -11.51 2.47 0.84
N THR A 195 -10.94 1.28 0.75
CA THR A 195 -9.79 1.04 -0.10
C THR A 195 -10.15 1.25 -1.57
N PHE A 196 -11.31 0.77 -2.01
CA PHE A 196 -11.77 1.00 -3.37
C PHE A 196 -11.97 2.49 -3.67
N GLN A 197 -12.64 3.22 -2.79
CA GLN A 197 -12.84 4.67 -2.92
C GLN A 197 -11.50 5.42 -3.00
N GLN A 198 -10.53 5.08 -2.15
CA GLN A 198 -9.24 5.73 -2.14
C GLN A 198 -8.40 5.39 -3.38
N GLU A 199 -8.25 4.10 -3.68
CA GLU A 199 -7.28 3.63 -4.68
C GLU A 199 -7.80 3.74 -6.13
N TYR A 200 -9.14 3.67 -6.33
CA TYR A 200 -9.75 3.70 -7.67
C TYR A 200 -10.55 4.96 -7.96
N LEU A 201 -11.25 5.50 -6.96
CA LEU A 201 -12.07 6.71 -7.12
C LEU A 201 -11.34 7.99 -6.69
N ALA A 202 -10.09 7.88 -6.26
CA ALA A 202 -9.28 9.01 -5.78
C ALA A 202 -9.97 9.83 -4.66
N THR A 203 -10.70 9.17 -3.78
CA THR A 203 -11.43 9.82 -2.69
C THR A 203 -10.55 9.92 -1.45
N PHE A 204 -10.56 11.08 -0.79
CA PHE A 204 -9.98 11.20 0.54
C PHE A 204 -10.86 10.50 1.55
N VAL A 205 -10.31 9.53 2.27
CA VAL A 205 -11.05 8.71 3.22
C VAL A 205 -10.60 9.05 4.64
N ASN A 206 -11.54 9.15 5.57
CA ASN A 206 -11.21 9.33 6.98
C ASN A 206 -10.97 7.98 7.65
N TYR A 207 -9.80 7.82 8.29
CA TYR A 207 -9.41 6.63 9.04
C TYR A 207 -9.55 6.82 10.56
N ALA A 208 -10.26 7.82 11.03
CA ALA A 208 -10.55 7.97 12.45
C ALA A 208 -11.50 6.88 12.95
N GLY A 209 -11.27 6.37 14.16
CA GLY A 209 -12.14 5.41 14.83
C GLY A 209 -11.69 3.95 14.68
N VAL A 210 -12.66 3.04 14.67
CA VAL A 210 -12.42 1.59 14.68
C VAL A 210 -11.74 1.12 13.39
N ILE A 211 -10.74 0.26 13.52
CA ILE A 211 -9.95 -0.28 12.40
C ILE A 211 -10.81 -1.18 11.50
N TYR A 212 -11.60 -2.07 12.11
CA TYR A 212 -12.47 -3.01 11.40
C TYR A 212 -13.89 -2.46 11.26
N TYR A 213 -14.01 -1.30 10.67
CA TYR A 213 -15.23 -0.49 10.54
C TYR A 213 -16.37 -1.18 9.76
N ASN A 214 -16.07 -2.23 9.01
CA ASN A 214 -17.06 -3.03 8.30
C ASN A 214 -17.67 -4.14 9.17
N PHE A 215 -17.16 -4.34 10.41
CA PHE A 215 -17.71 -5.35 11.30
C PHE A 215 -19.10 -4.95 11.81
N ASP A 216 -20.06 -5.87 11.68
CA ASP A 216 -21.43 -5.72 12.12
C ASP A 216 -21.89 -7.05 12.74
N ARG A 217 -22.25 -7.04 14.01
CA ARG A 217 -22.68 -8.25 14.73
C ARG A 217 -23.81 -8.99 14.05
N ASN A 218 -24.80 -8.26 13.54
CA ASN A 218 -25.99 -8.85 12.93
C ASN A 218 -25.70 -9.57 11.61
N LYS A 219 -24.58 -9.23 10.95
CA LYS A 219 -24.20 -9.79 9.65
C LYS A 219 -23.14 -10.87 9.77
N HIS A 220 -22.19 -10.70 10.70
CA HIS A 220 -20.98 -11.51 10.74
C HIS A 220 -20.98 -12.57 11.85
N ILE A 221 -21.86 -12.43 12.86
CA ILE A 221 -21.93 -13.42 13.93
C ILE A 221 -22.98 -14.46 13.59
N ILE A 222 -22.55 -15.72 13.67
CA ILE A 222 -23.40 -16.89 13.54
C ILE A 222 -23.48 -17.64 14.88
N ASP A 223 -24.61 -18.28 15.16
CA ASP A 223 -24.82 -18.95 16.44
C ASP A 223 -23.89 -20.14 16.65
N THR A 224 -23.90 -21.04 15.69
CA THR A 224 -23.11 -22.29 15.72
C THR A 224 -22.61 -22.62 14.33
N TYR A 225 -21.54 -23.41 14.30
CA TYR A 225 -21.00 -23.96 13.08
C TYR A 225 -20.61 -25.42 13.33
N GLU A 226 -21.08 -26.32 12.48
CA GLU A 226 -20.68 -27.70 12.49
C GLU A 226 -19.42 -27.89 11.64
N GLN A 227 -18.31 -28.25 12.29
CA GLN A 227 -17.04 -28.50 11.61
C GLN A 227 -17.19 -29.60 10.54
N LYS A 228 -16.68 -29.34 9.34
CA LYS A 228 -16.67 -30.28 8.23
C LYS A 228 -15.33 -31.05 8.20
N GLU A 229 -15.33 -32.22 7.56
CA GLU A 229 -14.10 -33.00 7.32
C GLU A 229 -13.26 -32.43 6.18
N ILE A 230 -12.93 -31.15 6.25
CA ILE A 230 -12.07 -30.43 5.32
C ILE A 230 -10.91 -29.78 6.05
N VAL A 231 -10.02 -29.12 5.31
CA VAL A 231 -8.84 -28.45 5.88
C VAL A 231 -9.24 -27.43 6.93
N LEU A 232 -8.56 -27.47 8.08
CA LEU A 232 -8.57 -26.41 9.08
C LEU A 232 -7.50 -25.38 8.76
N HIS A 233 -7.89 -24.13 8.77
CA HIS A 233 -7.01 -22.98 8.63
C HIS A 233 -6.85 -22.30 9.97
N ILE A 234 -5.61 -22.16 10.45
CA ILE A 234 -5.30 -21.52 11.74
C ILE A 234 -4.42 -20.30 11.51
N GLY A 235 -4.97 -19.12 11.80
CA GLY A 235 -4.17 -17.91 11.89
C GLY A 235 -3.53 -17.80 13.27
N MET A 236 -2.26 -17.40 13.38
CA MET A 236 -1.52 -17.40 14.63
C MET A 236 -0.69 -16.12 14.81
N ASP A 237 -0.84 -15.48 15.97
CA ASP A 237 -0.04 -14.37 16.45
C ASP A 237 0.86 -14.82 17.61
N PHE A 238 2.18 -14.65 17.44
CA PHE A 238 3.20 -15.05 18.43
C PHE A 238 3.49 -13.93 19.42
N ASN A 239 2.61 -13.75 20.37
CA ASN A 239 2.90 -12.90 21.52
C ASN A 239 2.98 -13.79 22.79
N TYR A 240 3.82 -13.38 23.73
CA TYR A 240 3.97 -14.12 24.98
C TYR A 240 2.71 -14.06 25.86
N SER A 241 2.03 -12.92 25.86
CA SER A 241 0.86 -12.73 26.73
C SER A 241 -0.12 -11.71 26.17
N PRO A 242 -1.17 -12.16 25.48
CA PRO A 242 -1.49 -13.54 25.14
C PRO A 242 -0.92 -13.98 23.78
N MET A 243 -0.64 -15.30 23.62
CA MET A 243 -0.53 -15.93 22.32
C MET A 243 -1.93 -16.24 21.80
N ALA A 244 -2.19 -15.94 20.52
CA ALA A 244 -3.53 -15.98 19.95
C ALA A 244 -3.62 -16.81 18.66
N CYS A 245 -4.68 -17.60 18.54
CA CYS A 245 -5.02 -18.33 17.32
C CYS A 245 -6.51 -18.21 17.00
N CYS A 246 -6.81 -18.11 15.71
CA CYS A 246 -8.18 -18.25 15.18
C CYS A 246 -8.27 -19.49 14.31
N VAL A 247 -9.28 -20.34 14.54
CA VAL A 247 -9.49 -21.58 13.80
C VAL A 247 -10.69 -21.41 12.87
N ALA A 248 -10.46 -21.69 11.58
CA ALA A 248 -11.46 -21.44 10.55
C ALA A 248 -11.51 -22.54 9.49
N GLN A 249 -12.60 -22.57 8.75
CA GLN A 249 -12.76 -23.31 7.50
C GLN A 249 -13.18 -22.40 6.36
N VAL A 250 -12.79 -22.75 5.13
CA VAL A 250 -13.19 -22.05 3.91
C VAL A 250 -14.23 -22.89 3.18
N ILE A 251 -15.45 -22.33 2.99
CA ILE A 251 -16.54 -22.95 2.26
C ILE A 251 -17.10 -21.95 1.25
N ASN A 252 -17.07 -22.31 -0.03
CA ASN A 252 -17.59 -21.47 -1.12
C ASN A 252 -17.07 -20.03 -1.05
N ASN A 253 -15.76 -19.85 -0.84
CA ASN A 253 -15.08 -18.56 -0.68
C ASN A 253 -15.44 -17.75 0.59
N ASN A 254 -16.30 -18.30 1.46
CA ASN A 254 -16.55 -17.74 2.78
C ASN A 254 -15.57 -18.33 3.80
N LEU A 255 -15.02 -17.48 4.66
CA LEU A 255 -14.23 -17.88 5.80
C LEU A 255 -15.11 -17.91 7.04
N ILE A 256 -15.19 -19.07 7.69
CA ILE A 256 -15.96 -19.26 8.92
C ILE A 256 -15.00 -19.53 10.05
N VAL A 257 -14.84 -18.56 10.95
CA VAL A 257 -14.05 -18.69 12.19
C VAL A 257 -14.97 -19.26 13.25
N PHE A 258 -14.68 -20.48 13.72
CA PHE A 258 -15.59 -21.19 14.62
C PHE A 258 -14.99 -21.48 15.99
N ASP A 259 -13.66 -21.34 16.15
CA ASP A 259 -13.00 -21.43 17.44
C ASP A 259 -11.83 -20.44 17.53
N GLU A 260 -11.45 -20.12 18.76
CA GLU A 260 -10.31 -19.28 19.10
C GLU A 260 -9.54 -19.88 20.27
N ILE A 261 -8.23 -19.72 20.25
CA ILE A 261 -7.35 -20.15 21.33
C ILE A 261 -6.54 -18.93 21.80
N GLN A 262 -6.62 -18.63 23.07
CA GLN A 262 -5.85 -17.54 23.68
C GLN A 262 -5.20 -18.06 24.96
N ILE A 263 -3.86 -18.04 25.02
CA ILE A 263 -3.10 -18.54 26.16
C ILE A 263 -2.18 -17.42 26.66
N TYR A 264 -2.27 -17.15 27.94
CA TYR A 264 -1.41 -16.15 28.58
C TYR A 264 -0.14 -16.81 29.11
N ASN A 265 0.97 -16.08 29.06
CA ASN A 265 2.29 -16.54 29.50
C ASN A 265 2.70 -17.87 28.85
N ALA A 266 2.36 -18.04 27.58
CA ALA A 266 2.55 -19.26 26.81
C ALA A 266 3.75 -19.15 25.87
N ASN A 267 4.36 -20.30 25.59
CA ASN A 267 5.32 -20.48 24.52
C ASN A 267 4.70 -21.25 23.35
N THR A 268 5.44 -21.38 22.27
CA THR A 268 4.95 -22.02 21.04
C THR A 268 4.58 -23.50 21.26
N ASN A 269 5.26 -24.22 22.16
CA ASN A 269 4.91 -25.62 22.46
C ASN A 269 3.58 -25.73 23.17
N ASP A 270 3.28 -24.84 24.12
CA ASP A 270 1.98 -24.81 24.82
C ASP A 270 0.83 -24.65 23.82
N MET A 271 0.98 -23.78 22.81
CA MET A 271 0.01 -23.60 21.77
C MET A 271 -0.08 -24.82 20.83
N ILE A 272 1.04 -25.46 20.50
CA ILE A 272 1.09 -26.70 19.72
C ILE A 272 0.30 -27.80 20.44
N ASP A 273 0.52 -27.96 21.74
CA ASP A 273 -0.13 -29.00 22.55
C ASP A 273 -1.65 -28.77 22.63
N GLU A 274 -2.07 -27.52 22.79
CA GLU A 274 -3.49 -27.16 22.80
C GLU A 274 -4.17 -27.43 21.45
N ILE A 275 -3.51 -27.06 20.32
CA ILE A 275 -4.03 -27.35 18.98
C ILE A 275 -4.14 -28.85 18.76
N LYS A 276 -3.12 -29.62 19.16
CA LYS A 276 -3.13 -31.09 19.05
C LYS A 276 -4.23 -31.73 19.89
N ALA A 277 -4.43 -31.23 21.10
CA ALA A 277 -5.45 -31.73 21.99
C ALA A 277 -6.87 -31.54 21.43
N ARG A 278 -7.12 -30.39 20.78
CA ARG A 278 -8.44 -30.09 20.19
C ARG A 278 -8.66 -30.76 18.82
N TYR A 279 -7.64 -30.76 17.95
CA TYR A 279 -7.82 -31.08 16.51
C TYR A 279 -6.87 -32.13 15.96
N GLY A 280 -5.91 -32.60 16.72
CA GLY A 280 -4.83 -33.44 16.19
C GLY A 280 -3.86 -32.66 15.31
N VAL A 281 -3.31 -33.31 14.27
CA VAL A 281 -2.35 -32.69 13.34
C VAL A 281 -2.75 -32.82 11.87
N ARG A 282 -3.74 -33.64 11.56
CA ARG A 282 -4.16 -33.91 10.18
C ARG A 282 -5.04 -32.80 9.64
N ASN A 283 -4.85 -32.49 8.36
CA ASN A 283 -5.61 -31.47 7.64
C ASN A 283 -5.57 -30.07 8.25
N ILE A 284 -4.48 -29.73 8.95
CA ILE A 284 -4.28 -28.38 9.53
C ILE A 284 -3.24 -27.62 8.73
N VAL A 285 -3.57 -26.39 8.35
CA VAL A 285 -2.64 -25.42 7.77
C VAL A 285 -2.56 -24.20 8.67
N ILE A 286 -1.35 -23.87 9.14
CA ILE A 286 -1.11 -22.73 10.03
C ILE A 286 -0.54 -21.54 9.24
N TYR A 287 -1.08 -20.35 9.48
CA TYR A 287 -0.69 -19.09 8.89
C TYR A 287 -0.18 -18.15 10.01
N PRO A 288 1.11 -18.27 10.35
CA PRO A 288 1.67 -17.52 11.46
C PRO A 288 2.14 -16.12 11.03
N ASP A 289 2.37 -15.25 12.03
CA ASP A 289 3.15 -14.03 11.85
C ASP A 289 4.50 -14.35 11.19
N PRO A 290 4.90 -13.66 10.11
CA PRO A 290 6.21 -13.83 9.48
C PRO A 290 7.40 -13.57 10.42
N ALA A 291 7.24 -12.80 11.51
CA ALA A 291 8.25 -12.59 12.54
C ALA A 291 8.68 -13.90 13.24
N ALA A 292 7.86 -14.94 13.18
CA ALA A 292 8.16 -16.32 13.67
C ALA A 292 9.41 -16.96 13.03
N ARG A 293 9.98 -16.36 11.99
CA ARG A 293 11.27 -16.77 11.39
C ARG A 293 12.49 -16.36 12.22
N GLN A 294 12.32 -15.45 13.17
CA GLN A 294 13.42 -14.99 14.00
C GLN A 294 13.88 -16.10 14.96
N ARG A 295 15.20 -16.29 15.03
CA ARG A 295 15.79 -17.24 15.99
C ARG A 295 15.69 -16.65 17.39
N LYS A 296 15.17 -17.45 18.32
CA LYS A 296 15.12 -17.08 19.73
C LYS A 296 16.22 -17.86 20.48
N THR A 297 17.13 -17.17 21.14
CA THR A 297 18.20 -17.79 21.96
C THR A 297 17.62 -18.60 23.11
N SER A 298 16.48 -18.18 23.67
CA SER A 298 15.72 -18.90 24.72
C SER A 298 15.12 -20.24 24.26
N ALA A 299 15.02 -20.48 22.94
CA ALA A 299 14.46 -21.72 22.35
C ALA A 299 15.56 -22.64 21.77
N GLY A 300 16.80 -22.56 22.26
CA GLY A 300 17.89 -23.41 21.77
C GLY A 300 18.26 -23.18 20.30
N GLY A 301 17.96 -21.98 19.74
CA GLY A 301 18.21 -21.64 18.34
C GLY A 301 17.11 -22.06 17.37
N PHE A 302 16.03 -22.68 17.83
CA PHE A 302 14.86 -22.98 17.02
C PHE A 302 14.03 -21.70 16.77
N THR A 303 13.37 -21.68 15.61
CA THR A 303 12.37 -20.66 15.28
C THR A 303 10.97 -21.19 15.60
N ASP A 304 10.01 -20.31 15.87
CA ASP A 304 8.61 -20.73 16.07
C ASP A 304 8.10 -21.53 14.86
N LEU A 305 8.51 -21.15 13.63
CA LEU A 305 8.20 -21.91 12.42
C LEU A 305 8.77 -23.33 12.43
N SER A 306 10.00 -23.52 12.93
CA SER A 306 10.60 -24.85 13.01
C SER A 306 9.89 -25.73 14.03
N LEU A 307 9.46 -25.16 15.15
CA LEU A 307 8.68 -25.89 16.17
C LEU A 307 7.34 -26.37 15.60
N LEU A 308 6.59 -25.50 14.92
CA LEU A 308 5.33 -25.87 14.28
C LEU A 308 5.50 -26.99 13.23
N ARG A 309 6.53 -26.89 12.38
CA ARG A 309 6.83 -27.92 11.36
C ARG A 309 7.25 -29.23 11.97
N ASN A 310 8.10 -29.21 12.99
CA ASN A 310 8.54 -30.41 13.72
C ASN A 310 7.36 -31.07 14.45
N ALA A 311 6.36 -30.31 14.85
CA ALA A 311 5.13 -30.82 15.44
C ALA A 311 4.20 -31.53 14.42
N GLY A 312 4.52 -31.46 13.10
CA GLY A 312 3.79 -32.11 12.02
C GLY A 312 2.76 -31.22 11.29
N PHE A 313 2.71 -29.93 11.59
CA PHE A 313 1.77 -29.02 10.93
C PHE A 313 2.27 -28.54 9.56
N ASN A 314 1.34 -28.33 8.63
CA ASN A 314 1.62 -27.64 7.37
C ASN A 314 1.64 -26.12 7.63
N VAL A 315 2.80 -25.48 7.49
CA VAL A 315 2.98 -24.06 7.80
C VAL A 315 3.17 -23.24 6.54
N LYS A 316 2.27 -22.31 6.30
CA LYS A 316 2.30 -21.38 5.16
C LYS A 316 2.59 -19.96 5.66
N VAL A 317 3.69 -19.39 5.20
CA VAL A 317 4.13 -18.03 5.59
C VAL A 317 4.78 -17.35 4.40
N LYS A 318 4.47 -16.07 4.18
CA LYS A 318 5.08 -15.26 3.12
C LYS A 318 6.56 -14.99 3.39
N ALA A 319 7.33 -14.80 2.32
CA ALA A 319 8.76 -14.52 2.40
C ALA A 319 9.05 -13.20 3.12
N THR A 320 8.23 -12.18 2.88
CA THR A 320 8.31 -10.86 3.49
C THR A 320 7.10 -10.59 4.37
N HIS A 321 7.29 -9.75 5.38
CA HIS A 321 6.19 -9.31 6.24
C HIS A 321 5.26 -8.39 5.41
N PRO A 322 3.96 -8.73 5.27
CA PRO A 322 3.03 -7.84 4.58
C PRO A 322 2.85 -6.53 5.37
N PRO A 323 2.67 -5.40 4.70
CA PRO A 323 2.33 -4.16 5.39
C PRO A 323 1.07 -4.34 6.25
N VAL A 324 1.07 -3.79 7.47
CA VAL A 324 -0.07 -3.88 8.41
C VAL A 324 -1.38 -3.42 7.76
N ARG A 325 -1.31 -2.35 6.96
CA ARG A 325 -2.44 -1.84 6.19
C ARG A 325 -3.07 -2.90 5.27
N ASP A 326 -2.26 -3.71 4.61
CA ASP A 326 -2.76 -4.72 3.66
C ASP A 326 -3.52 -5.83 4.37
N ARG A 327 -3.00 -6.24 5.52
CA ARG A 327 -3.66 -7.21 6.40
C ARG A 327 -5.01 -6.68 6.90
N ILE A 328 -5.06 -5.44 7.37
CA ILE A 328 -6.30 -4.78 7.81
C ILE A 328 -7.31 -4.68 6.68
N ASN A 329 -6.87 -4.24 5.50
CA ASN A 329 -7.72 -4.10 4.33
C ASN A 329 -8.27 -5.45 3.84
N ALA A 330 -7.46 -6.52 3.91
CA ALA A 330 -7.91 -7.87 3.59
C ALA A 330 -9.03 -8.34 4.53
N VAL A 331 -8.94 -8.06 5.83
CA VAL A 331 -10.01 -8.36 6.79
C VAL A 331 -11.25 -7.52 6.48
N ASN A 332 -11.11 -6.22 6.29
CA ASN A 332 -12.25 -5.33 5.98
C ASN A 332 -12.94 -5.72 4.66
N SER A 333 -12.19 -6.18 3.65
CA SER A 333 -12.78 -6.65 2.38
C SER A 333 -13.59 -7.93 2.56
N LYS A 334 -13.18 -8.83 3.46
CA LYS A 334 -13.94 -10.04 3.80
C LYS A 334 -15.14 -9.76 4.70
N LEU A 335 -15.05 -8.76 5.57
CA LEU A 335 -16.20 -8.27 6.31
C LEU A 335 -17.24 -7.65 5.37
N LYS A 336 -16.82 -6.75 4.49
CA LYS A 336 -17.71 -6.17 3.47
C LYS A 336 -16.86 -5.61 2.33
N ASN A 337 -17.00 -6.19 1.13
CA ASN A 337 -16.34 -5.65 -0.05
C ASN A 337 -17.08 -4.40 -0.60
N ALA A 338 -16.52 -3.74 -1.62
CA ALA A 338 -17.11 -2.53 -2.21
C ALA A 338 -18.47 -2.76 -2.87
N ASN A 339 -18.82 -4.01 -3.18
CA ASN A 339 -20.16 -4.43 -3.66
C ASN A 339 -21.13 -4.75 -2.51
N GLY A 340 -20.73 -4.58 -1.25
CA GLY A 340 -21.57 -4.83 -0.08
C GLY A 340 -21.66 -6.30 0.35
N VAL A 341 -20.85 -7.20 -0.26
CA VAL A 341 -20.88 -8.64 0.03
C VAL A 341 -19.98 -8.94 1.23
N SER A 342 -20.51 -9.70 2.20
CA SER A 342 -19.78 -10.23 3.34
C SER A 342 -19.38 -11.70 3.10
N SER A 343 -18.16 -12.06 3.46
CA SER A 343 -17.61 -13.41 3.29
C SER A 343 -16.71 -13.84 4.47
N LEU A 344 -16.78 -13.14 5.61
CA LEU A 344 -16.21 -13.53 6.88
C LEU A 344 -17.34 -13.69 7.90
N PHE A 345 -17.44 -14.89 8.49
CA PHE A 345 -18.42 -15.21 9.52
C PHE A 345 -17.71 -15.76 10.76
N ILE A 346 -18.23 -15.48 11.93
CA ILE A 346 -17.61 -15.76 13.22
C ILE A 346 -18.66 -16.34 14.14
N THR A 347 -18.37 -17.48 14.79
CA THR A 347 -19.29 -18.01 15.78
C THR A 347 -19.29 -17.17 17.04
N LYS A 348 -20.43 -17.09 17.72
CA LYS A 348 -20.58 -16.33 18.99
C LYS A 348 -19.65 -16.80 20.11
N SER A 349 -19.06 -17.97 20.00
CA SER A 349 -18.05 -18.51 20.92
C SER A 349 -16.72 -17.77 20.84
N CYS A 350 -16.35 -17.19 19.69
CA CYS A 350 -15.12 -16.46 19.47
C CYS A 350 -15.17 -15.04 20.05
N LYS A 351 -15.32 -14.93 21.37
CA LYS A 351 -15.58 -13.67 22.08
C LYS A 351 -14.41 -12.68 22.01
N ASN A 352 -13.17 -13.17 22.00
CA ASN A 352 -11.98 -12.31 21.97
C ASN A 352 -11.77 -11.73 20.56
N LEU A 353 -11.97 -12.53 19.50
CA LEU A 353 -11.93 -12.05 18.12
C LEU A 353 -13.03 -10.99 17.89
N ILE A 354 -14.26 -11.25 18.34
CA ILE A 354 -15.35 -10.30 18.22
C ILE A 354 -15.00 -8.97 18.91
N LYS A 355 -14.48 -9.02 20.16
CA LYS A 355 -14.03 -7.81 20.87
C LYS A 355 -12.90 -7.07 20.14
N SER A 356 -11.94 -7.82 19.58
CA SER A 356 -10.83 -7.25 18.81
C SER A 356 -11.34 -6.48 17.58
N LEU A 357 -12.25 -7.07 16.83
CA LEU A 357 -12.83 -6.43 15.64
C LEU A 357 -13.68 -5.20 15.98
N GLU A 358 -14.33 -5.17 17.13
CA GLU A 358 -15.17 -4.04 17.57
C GLU A 358 -14.38 -2.87 18.17
N ARG A 359 -13.26 -3.16 18.83
CA ARG A 359 -12.63 -2.19 19.72
C ARG A 359 -11.26 -1.73 19.29
N GLN A 360 -10.60 -2.43 18.36
CA GLN A 360 -9.29 -1.99 17.91
C GLN A 360 -9.40 -0.70 17.12
N ILE A 361 -8.65 0.31 17.56
CA ILE A 361 -8.63 1.66 16.99
C ILE A 361 -7.23 2.01 16.48
N TYR A 362 -7.15 3.08 15.70
CA TYR A 362 -5.88 3.71 15.37
C TYR A 362 -5.41 4.61 16.51
N LYS A 363 -4.09 4.74 16.69
CA LYS A 363 -3.52 5.80 17.54
C LYS A 363 -3.96 7.15 17.01
N GLU A 364 -4.30 8.06 17.91
CA GLU A 364 -4.83 9.38 17.57
C GLU A 364 -3.94 10.11 16.54
N GLY A 365 -4.56 10.66 15.50
CA GLY A 365 -3.87 11.36 14.41
C GLY A 365 -2.97 10.50 13.51
N THR A 366 -3.01 9.17 13.63
CA THR A 366 -2.17 8.26 12.84
C THR A 366 -2.97 7.18 12.12
N HIS A 367 -2.30 6.44 11.23
CA HIS A 367 -2.81 5.20 10.61
C HIS A 367 -2.17 3.94 11.22
N ILE A 368 -1.60 4.06 12.41
CA ILE A 368 -0.93 2.98 13.13
C ILE A 368 -1.94 2.39 14.12
N PRO A 369 -2.19 1.07 14.09
CA PRO A 369 -3.03 0.43 15.10
C PRO A 369 -2.54 0.69 16.52
N ASP A 370 -3.45 1.00 17.42
CA ASP A 370 -3.15 1.08 18.83
C ASP A 370 -2.99 -0.33 19.41
N LYS A 371 -1.77 -0.64 19.84
CA LYS A 371 -1.42 -1.93 20.44
C LYS A 371 -1.48 -1.91 21.97
N ASP A 372 -1.56 -0.74 22.56
CA ASP A 372 -1.58 -0.58 24.02
C ASP A 372 -2.93 -1.01 24.61
N SER A 373 -3.98 -1.04 23.79
CA SER A 373 -5.32 -1.49 24.16
C SER A 373 -5.48 -3.02 24.28
N GLY A 374 -4.54 -3.83 23.75
CA GLY A 374 -4.56 -5.29 23.81
C GLY A 374 -5.63 -5.97 22.95
N PHE A 375 -6.25 -5.24 22.00
CA PHE A 375 -7.26 -5.79 21.07
C PHE A 375 -6.63 -6.24 19.74
N ASP A 376 -5.32 -6.16 19.56
CA ASP A 376 -4.65 -6.47 18.31
C ASP A 376 -4.43 -7.98 18.08
N HIS A 377 -4.16 -8.77 19.11
CA HIS A 377 -3.67 -10.14 18.97
C HIS A 377 -4.60 -11.07 18.18
N MET A 378 -5.89 -11.12 18.50
CA MET A 378 -6.85 -11.96 17.76
C MET A 378 -7.11 -11.42 16.35
N ALA A 379 -7.15 -10.10 16.20
CA ALA A 379 -7.32 -9.45 14.91
C ALA A 379 -6.09 -9.65 14.02
N ASP A 380 -4.89 -9.64 14.59
CA ASP A 380 -3.64 -9.95 13.89
C ASP A 380 -3.60 -11.44 13.48
N ALA A 381 -3.99 -12.36 14.37
CA ALA A 381 -4.04 -13.78 14.07
C ALA A 381 -4.97 -14.09 12.88
N VAL A 382 -6.21 -13.61 12.91
CA VAL A 382 -7.14 -13.79 11.78
C VAL A 382 -6.65 -13.07 10.52
N GLY A 383 -6.01 -11.92 10.69
CA GLY A 383 -5.46 -11.11 9.61
C GLY A 383 -4.35 -11.80 8.82
N TYR A 384 -3.41 -12.49 9.48
CA TYR A 384 -2.35 -13.27 8.80
C TYR A 384 -2.93 -14.38 7.94
N MET A 385 -3.96 -15.08 8.43
CA MET A 385 -4.65 -16.12 7.69
C MET A 385 -5.39 -15.56 6.47
N ILE A 386 -6.19 -14.50 6.66
CA ILE A 386 -6.97 -13.88 5.59
C ILE A 386 -6.06 -13.31 4.51
N GLU A 387 -5.02 -12.57 4.89
CA GLU A 387 -4.09 -11.95 3.96
C GLU A 387 -3.31 -12.99 3.13
N TYR A 388 -3.06 -14.19 3.69
CA TYR A 388 -2.45 -15.28 2.94
C TYR A 388 -3.43 -15.96 1.98
N LEU A 389 -4.63 -16.30 2.46
CA LEU A 389 -5.65 -17.03 1.69
C LEU A 389 -6.31 -16.17 0.60
N PHE A 390 -6.50 -14.90 0.90
CA PHE A 390 -7.23 -13.95 0.08
C PHE A 390 -6.42 -12.64 -0.08
N PRO A 391 -5.21 -12.71 -0.66
CA PRO A 391 -4.37 -11.54 -0.80
C PRO A 391 -5.07 -10.52 -1.69
N LEU A 392 -5.07 -9.26 -1.27
CA LEU A 392 -5.48 -8.16 -2.14
C LEU A 392 -4.54 -8.13 -3.33
N ARG A 393 -5.04 -8.34 -4.54
CA ARG A 393 -4.23 -8.40 -5.76
C ARG A 393 -3.55 -7.04 -5.97
N ARG A 394 -2.27 -6.96 -5.62
CA ARG A 394 -1.39 -5.84 -5.99
C ARG A 394 -0.60 -6.12 -7.27
N ASP A 395 -0.52 -7.38 -7.65
CA ASP A 395 0.24 -7.82 -8.81
C ASP A 395 -0.64 -7.78 -10.07
N PHE A 396 -0.86 -6.57 -10.56
CA PHE A 396 -0.99 -6.44 -11.99
C PHE A 396 0.37 -6.82 -12.58
N LYS A 397 0.49 -8.00 -13.17
CA LYS A 397 1.57 -8.22 -14.13
C LYS A 397 1.50 -7.05 -15.09
N PRO A 398 2.61 -6.30 -15.32
CA PRO A 398 2.60 -5.33 -16.39
C PRO A 398 2.16 -6.11 -17.65
N SER A 399 1.14 -5.66 -18.33
CA SER A 399 0.87 -6.10 -19.70
C SER A 399 2.20 -6.03 -20.41
N GLU A 400 2.58 -7.10 -21.11
CA GLU A 400 3.82 -7.12 -21.88
C GLU A 400 3.96 -5.78 -22.58
N PRO A 401 5.15 -5.17 -22.59
CA PRO A 401 5.32 -3.88 -23.19
C PRO A 401 4.91 -4.02 -24.66
N THR A 402 3.76 -3.50 -25.01
CA THR A 402 3.40 -3.28 -26.40
C THR A 402 4.55 -2.49 -26.99
N ARG A 403 5.27 -3.12 -27.93
CA ARG A 403 6.38 -2.47 -28.65
C ARG A 403 5.87 -1.11 -29.11
N TRP A 404 6.55 -0.09 -28.65
CA TRP A 404 6.31 1.27 -29.03
C TRP A 404 6.69 1.43 -30.49
N SER A 405 5.72 1.38 -31.40
CA SER A 405 5.89 1.74 -32.80
C SER A 405 5.67 3.24 -33.00
#